data_b5c3cd8402080b0ef959b5a68ff4bfd4
#
_entry.id   b5c3cd8402080b0ef959b5a68ff4bfd4
#
_cell.length_a   1.000
_cell.length_b   1.000
_cell.length_c   1.000
_cell.angle_alpha   90.00
_cell.angle_beta   90.00
_cell.angle_gamma   90.00
#
_symmetry.space_group_name_H-M   'P 1'
#
loop_
_entity.id
_entity.type
_entity.pdbx_description
1 polymer ?
#
loop_
_entity_poly.entity_id
_entity_poly.type
_entity_poly.pdbx_seq_one_letter_code
_entity_poly.pdbx_strand_id
1 'polypeptide(L)'
;MKKSLAFILSCMLLLALTACGEKNKEDASTASSGVSDTGVAPSEELVITATNYAFDKQEYHLKKGVPVKITFDNKEGNHGVLIPGLELQLDNKNKSQVVTPQKAGTFEMTCSVFCGSGHTAMLAKVIVDE
;
A
#
# COMPACT_ATOMS: atom_id res chain seq x y z
N MET A 1 27.92 -8.87 58.48
CA MET A 1 28.15 -9.70 57.30
C MET A 1 26.86 -10.08 56.50
N LYS A 2 25.70 -10.18 57.13
CA LYS A 2 24.44 -10.55 56.43
C LYS A 2 23.83 -9.43 55.55
N LYS A 3 24.11 -8.17 55.84
CA LYS A 3 23.56 -7.02 55.08
C LYS A 3 24.29 -6.76 53.76
N SER A 4 25.58 -7.09 53.69
CA SER A 4 26.39 -6.92 52.47
C SER A 4 26.07 -7.96 51.38
N LEU A 5 25.65 -9.17 51.80
CA LEU A 5 25.28 -10.23 50.87
C LEU A 5 23.98 -9.94 50.13
N ALA A 6 23.02 -9.28 50.81
CA ALA A 6 21.75 -8.90 50.21
C ALA A 6 21.90 -7.80 49.13
N PHE A 7 22.85 -6.88 49.33
CA PHE A 7 23.15 -5.84 48.35
C PHE A 7 23.81 -6.39 47.07
N ILE A 8 24.69 -7.38 47.23
CA ILE A 8 25.36 -8.00 46.06
C ILE A 8 24.38 -8.81 45.25
N LEU A 9 23.42 -9.52 45.87
CA LEU A 9 22.38 -10.25 45.15
C LEU A 9 21.41 -9.33 44.43
N SER A 10 21.09 -8.17 45.03
CA SER A 10 20.20 -7.18 44.43
C SER A 10 20.85 -6.49 43.21
N CYS A 11 22.17 -6.21 43.28
CA CYS A 11 22.89 -5.64 42.13
C CYS A 11 23.06 -6.64 40.96
N MET A 12 23.22 -7.94 41.25
CA MET A 12 23.32 -8.95 40.21
C MET A 12 22.00 -9.17 39.48
N LEU A 13 20.87 -9.00 40.15
CA LEU A 13 19.55 -9.15 39.51
C LEU A 13 19.20 -7.99 38.58
N LEU A 14 19.79 -6.81 38.78
CA LEU A 14 19.56 -5.62 37.95
C LEU A 14 20.42 -5.58 36.67
N LEU A 15 21.47 -6.40 36.58
CA LEU A 15 22.38 -6.46 35.44
C LEU A 15 21.92 -7.47 34.34
N ALA A 16 20.90 -8.27 34.62
CA ALA A 16 20.40 -9.29 33.69
C ALA A 16 19.32 -8.79 32.71
N LEU A 17 18.94 -7.52 32.74
CA LEU A 17 17.86 -6.95 31.94
C LEU A 17 18.31 -6.04 30.78
N THR A 18 19.61 -5.99 30.47
CA THR A 18 20.12 -5.13 29.39
C THR A 18 20.70 -5.90 28.18
N ALA A 19 20.22 -7.10 27.94
CA ALA A 19 20.65 -7.88 26.78
C ALA A 19 19.45 -8.24 25.88
N CYS A 20 18.79 -7.23 25.32
CA CYS A 20 18.01 -7.34 24.09
C CYS A 20 18.09 -6.01 23.36
N GLY A 21 19.26 -5.74 22.83
CA GLY A 21 19.47 -4.73 21.80
C GLY A 21 19.55 -5.43 20.46
N GLU A 22 18.40 -5.82 19.94
CA GLU A 22 18.26 -6.20 18.54
C GLU A 22 18.46 -4.94 17.71
N LYS A 23 19.59 -4.83 17.06
CA LYS A 23 19.84 -3.83 16.03
C LYS A 23 19.08 -4.24 14.79
N ASN A 24 17.81 -3.95 14.73
CA ASN A 24 17.16 -3.78 13.45
C ASN A 24 17.56 -2.41 12.89
N LYS A 25 18.38 -2.47 11.90
CA LYS A 25 18.68 -1.36 11.03
C LYS A 25 17.46 -1.17 10.13
N GLU A 26 16.48 -0.48 10.64
CA GLU A 26 15.38 0.02 9.83
C GLU A 26 15.92 1.19 9.03
N ASP A 27 16.07 0.92 7.76
CA ASP A 27 16.16 1.95 6.74
C ASP A 27 14.85 2.74 6.79
N ALA A 28 14.92 3.93 7.34
CA ALA A 28 13.78 4.83 7.44
C ALA A 28 13.47 5.38 6.05
N SER A 29 12.76 4.60 5.25
CA SER A 29 12.01 5.14 4.13
C SER A 29 10.71 5.70 4.71
N THR A 30 10.72 6.98 4.95
CA THR A 30 9.54 7.78 5.24
C THR A 30 8.64 7.78 4.01
N ALA A 31 7.74 6.84 3.93
CA ALA A 31 6.57 6.93 3.09
C ALA A 31 5.35 6.90 3.99
N SER A 32 5.03 8.07 4.46
CA SER A 32 3.74 8.37 5.05
C SER A 32 2.63 8.08 4.07
N SER A 33 1.63 7.47 4.59
CA SER A 33 0.21 7.67 4.35
C SER A 33 -0.48 6.72 3.39
N GLY A 34 -1.40 6.02 3.97
CA GLY A 34 -2.61 5.54 3.30
C GLY A 34 -2.47 4.22 2.55
N VAL A 35 -1.62 3.33 3.02
CA VAL A 35 -1.68 1.93 2.58
C VAL A 35 -2.72 1.23 3.44
N SER A 36 -3.80 0.78 2.84
CA SER A 36 -4.58 -0.30 3.44
C SER A 36 -3.71 -1.54 3.38
N ASP A 37 -2.88 -1.71 4.40
CA ASP A 37 -2.02 -2.86 4.50
C ASP A 37 -2.88 -4.09 4.77
N THR A 38 -3.05 -4.92 3.76
CA THR A 38 -3.70 -6.22 3.90
C THR A 38 -2.81 -7.23 4.62
N GLY A 39 -1.62 -6.83 5.07
CA GLY A 39 -0.63 -7.68 5.71
C GLY A 39 0.02 -8.69 4.76
N VAL A 40 -0.24 -8.61 3.47
CA VAL A 40 0.31 -9.50 2.45
C VAL A 40 1.36 -8.74 1.65
N ALA A 41 2.58 -9.27 1.60
CA ALA A 41 3.63 -8.70 0.77
C ALA A 41 3.26 -8.79 -0.72
N PRO A 42 3.32 -7.69 -1.49
CA PRO A 42 3.02 -7.73 -2.91
C PRO A 42 4.10 -8.53 -3.67
N SER A 43 3.67 -9.34 -4.61
CA SER A 43 4.56 -10.07 -5.53
C SER A 43 4.69 -9.37 -6.88
N GLU A 44 3.79 -8.47 -7.19
CA GLU A 44 3.79 -7.67 -8.42
C GLU A 44 3.51 -6.19 -8.09
N GLU A 45 3.92 -5.29 -8.98
CA GLU A 45 3.61 -3.86 -8.91
C GLU A 45 2.97 -3.38 -10.21
N LEU A 46 1.95 -2.54 -10.09
CA LEU A 46 1.27 -1.87 -11.19
C LEU A 46 1.20 -0.37 -10.92
N VAL A 47 1.65 0.44 -11.86
CA VAL A 47 1.49 1.90 -11.81
C VAL A 47 0.39 2.32 -12.78
N ILE A 48 -0.57 3.09 -12.29
CA ILE A 48 -1.63 3.73 -13.08
C ILE A 48 -1.33 5.22 -13.12
N THR A 49 -1.11 5.76 -14.31
CA THR A 49 -0.82 7.17 -14.51
C THR A 49 -2.05 7.90 -15.05
N ALA A 50 -2.32 9.10 -14.55
CA ALA A 50 -3.40 9.97 -15.03
C ALA A 50 -2.87 11.31 -15.53
N THR A 51 -3.45 11.74 -16.64
CA THR A 51 -3.31 13.09 -17.22
C THR A 51 -4.70 13.66 -17.48
N ASN A 52 -4.83 14.88 -18.03
CA ASN A 52 -6.10 15.46 -18.43
C ASN A 52 -6.50 14.96 -19.82
N TYR A 53 -7.49 14.15 -20.01
CA TYR A 53 -8.44 13.45 -19.11
C TYR A 53 -8.41 11.98 -19.46
N ALA A 54 -7.29 11.32 -19.19
CA ALA A 54 -7.08 9.92 -19.57
C ALA A 54 -6.18 9.19 -18.56
N PHE A 55 -6.38 7.91 -18.43
CA PHE A 55 -5.39 6.99 -17.88
C PHE A 55 -4.38 6.60 -18.96
N ASP A 56 -3.16 6.24 -18.58
CA ASP A 56 -2.07 5.87 -19.50
C ASP A 56 -2.38 4.62 -20.35
N LYS A 57 -3.32 3.78 -19.89
CA LYS A 57 -3.79 2.60 -20.61
C LYS A 57 -5.31 2.49 -20.55
N GLN A 58 -5.89 1.86 -21.57
CA GLN A 58 -7.31 1.52 -21.58
C GLN A 58 -7.60 0.18 -20.92
N GLU A 59 -6.59 -0.67 -20.77
CA GLU A 59 -6.68 -1.98 -20.15
C GLU A 59 -5.44 -2.27 -19.32
N TYR A 60 -5.65 -2.81 -18.13
CA TYR A 60 -4.61 -3.27 -17.19
C TYR A 60 -4.89 -4.74 -16.89
N HIS A 61 -3.84 -5.54 -16.80
CA HIS A 61 -3.93 -6.97 -16.52
C HIS A 61 -3.39 -7.31 -15.14
N LEU A 62 -4.14 -8.09 -14.40
CA LEU A 62 -3.78 -8.67 -13.11
C LEU A 62 -4.03 -10.17 -13.15
N LYS A 63 -3.48 -10.90 -12.20
CA LYS A 63 -3.72 -12.33 -12.03
C LYS A 63 -4.54 -12.60 -10.78
N LYS A 64 -5.49 -13.51 -10.91
CA LYS A 64 -6.27 -14.00 -9.78
C LYS A 64 -5.37 -14.64 -8.71
N GLY A 65 -5.59 -14.28 -7.46
CA GLY A 65 -4.85 -14.79 -6.32
C GLY A 65 -3.44 -14.23 -6.14
N VAL A 66 -2.98 -13.35 -7.02
CA VAL A 66 -1.64 -12.73 -6.94
C VAL A 66 -1.74 -11.37 -6.25
N PRO A 67 -1.05 -11.17 -5.11
CA PRO A 67 -0.99 -9.86 -4.45
C PRO A 67 -0.23 -8.86 -5.31
N VAL A 68 -0.87 -7.75 -5.65
CA VAL A 68 -0.28 -6.67 -6.46
C VAL A 68 -0.38 -5.35 -5.71
N LYS A 69 0.72 -4.60 -5.67
CA LYS A 69 0.73 -3.21 -5.21
C LYS A 69 0.35 -2.31 -6.38
N ILE A 70 -0.79 -1.67 -6.30
CA ILE A 70 -1.24 -0.69 -7.29
C ILE A 70 -0.87 0.70 -6.78
N THR A 71 -0.14 1.46 -7.58
CA THR A 71 0.28 2.83 -7.28
C THR A 71 -0.32 3.79 -8.29
N PHE A 72 -0.89 4.88 -7.80
CA PHE A 72 -1.45 5.95 -8.60
C PHE A 72 -0.46 7.10 -8.75
N ASP A 73 -0.18 7.49 -9.99
CA ASP A 73 0.70 8.59 -10.36
C ASP A 73 -0.07 9.66 -11.14
N ASN A 74 -0.48 10.72 -10.43
CA ASN A 74 -1.19 11.84 -11.03
C ASN A 74 -0.21 12.85 -11.62
N LYS A 75 -0.09 12.89 -12.93
CA LYS A 75 0.86 13.77 -13.65
C LYS A 75 0.28 15.14 -13.94
N GLU A 76 -1.03 15.23 -14.19
CA GLU A 76 -1.66 16.46 -14.66
C GLU A 76 -3.10 16.51 -14.18
N GLY A 77 -3.53 17.66 -13.65
CA GLY A 77 -4.87 17.85 -13.11
C GLY A 77 -5.06 17.27 -11.70
N ASN A 78 -6.30 17.00 -11.32
CA ASN A 78 -6.64 16.38 -10.03
C ASN A 78 -7.54 15.17 -10.27
N HIS A 79 -6.95 14.00 -10.23
CA HIS A 79 -7.61 12.75 -10.55
C HIS A 79 -7.50 11.74 -9.40
N GLY A 80 -8.22 10.65 -9.53
CA GLY A 80 -8.14 9.48 -8.68
C GLY A 80 -8.53 8.23 -9.46
N VAL A 81 -8.41 7.08 -8.86
CA VAL A 81 -8.77 5.79 -9.41
C VAL A 81 -9.81 5.12 -8.52
N LEU A 82 -10.87 4.62 -9.12
CA LEU A 82 -11.87 3.79 -8.45
C LEU A 82 -12.09 2.51 -9.25
N ILE A 83 -11.91 1.38 -8.61
CA ILE A 83 -12.21 0.05 -9.17
C ILE A 83 -13.07 -0.69 -8.15
N PRO A 84 -14.41 -0.52 -8.20
CA PRO A 84 -15.30 -1.06 -7.18
C PRO A 84 -15.19 -2.57 -7.00
N GLY A 85 -15.01 -3.30 -8.10
CA GLY A 85 -14.89 -4.76 -8.07
C GLY A 85 -13.60 -5.30 -7.43
N LEU A 86 -12.62 -4.44 -7.18
CA LEU A 86 -11.40 -4.76 -6.45
C LEU A 86 -11.31 -4.05 -5.10
N GLU A 87 -12.39 -3.35 -4.71
CA GLU A 87 -12.42 -2.53 -3.47
C GLU A 87 -11.25 -1.53 -3.40
N LEU A 88 -10.84 -1.00 -4.55
CA LEU A 88 -9.70 -0.10 -4.67
C LEU A 88 -10.17 1.33 -4.93
N GLN A 89 -9.65 2.25 -4.13
CA GLN A 89 -9.77 3.68 -4.37
C GLN A 89 -8.45 4.39 -4.05
N LEU A 90 -7.86 5.05 -5.05
CA LEU A 90 -6.62 5.82 -4.92
C LEU A 90 -6.84 7.26 -5.35
N ASP A 91 -6.07 8.16 -4.76
CA ASP A 91 -6.05 9.59 -5.07
C ASP A 91 -4.69 10.20 -4.69
N ASN A 92 -4.58 11.53 -4.72
CA ASN A 92 -3.34 12.22 -4.35
C ASN A 92 -2.96 12.10 -2.86
N LYS A 93 -3.89 11.69 -1.99
CA LYS A 93 -3.64 11.46 -0.57
C LYS A 93 -3.34 9.99 -0.30
N ASN A 94 -4.07 9.12 -0.96
CA ASN A 94 -3.98 7.67 -0.83
C ASN A 94 -3.45 7.07 -2.13
N LYS A 95 -2.14 7.06 -2.29
CA LYS A 95 -1.47 6.80 -3.58
C LYS A 95 -1.26 5.34 -3.92
N SER A 96 -1.35 4.43 -2.97
CA SER A 96 -1.13 3.01 -3.24
C SER A 96 -1.91 2.10 -2.32
N GLN A 97 -2.24 0.93 -2.84
CA GLN A 97 -2.93 -0.14 -2.10
C GLN A 97 -2.48 -1.49 -2.63
N VAL A 98 -2.32 -2.46 -1.74
CA VAL A 98 -2.12 -3.86 -2.15
C VAL A 98 -3.48 -4.53 -2.26
N VAL A 99 -3.76 -5.14 -3.40
CA VAL A 99 -4.96 -5.94 -3.65
C VAL A 99 -4.59 -7.34 -4.08
N THR A 100 -5.43 -8.29 -3.71
CA THR A 100 -5.32 -9.69 -4.19
C THR A 100 -6.66 -10.04 -4.85
N PRO A 101 -6.75 -9.99 -6.19
CA PRO A 101 -8.00 -10.27 -6.89
C PRO A 101 -8.49 -11.70 -6.59
N GLN A 102 -9.72 -11.84 -6.14
CA GLN A 102 -10.28 -13.17 -5.78
C GLN A 102 -11.07 -13.81 -6.92
N LYS A 103 -11.43 -13.02 -7.93
CA LYS A 103 -12.23 -13.48 -9.07
C LYS A 103 -11.60 -12.99 -10.38
N ALA A 104 -11.55 -13.88 -11.36
CA ALA A 104 -11.23 -13.50 -12.73
C ALA A 104 -12.41 -12.75 -13.36
N GLY A 105 -12.13 -11.89 -14.32
CA GLY A 105 -13.12 -11.11 -15.03
C GLY A 105 -12.66 -9.71 -15.40
N THR A 106 -13.56 -8.93 -15.97
CA THR A 106 -13.31 -7.54 -16.36
C THR A 106 -14.01 -6.61 -15.37
N PHE A 107 -13.23 -5.69 -14.82
CA PHE A 107 -13.69 -4.69 -13.86
C PHE A 107 -13.55 -3.29 -14.46
N GLU A 108 -14.57 -2.47 -14.28
CA GLU A 108 -14.53 -1.08 -14.71
C GLU A 108 -13.61 -0.26 -13.79
N MET A 109 -12.85 0.64 -14.38
CA MET A 109 -12.02 1.63 -13.69
C MET A 109 -12.45 3.03 -14.11
N THR A 110 -12.70 3.90 -13.14
CA THR A 110 -13.16 5.27 -13.35
C THR A 110 -12.31 6.27 -12.56
N CYS A 111 -12.41 7.55 -12.93
CA CYS A 111 -11.86 8.62 -12.11
C CYS A 111 -12.75 8.84 -10.88
N SER A 112 -12.17 8.78 -9.68
CA SER A 112 -12.90 8.94 -8.41
C SER A 112 -13.04 10.39 -7.94
N VAL A 113 -12.32 11.33 -8.55
CA VAL A 113 -12.29 12.75 -8.19
C VAL A 113 -12.83 13.57 -9.34
N PHE A 114 -13.82 14.45 -9.07
CA PHE A 114 -14.30 15.35 -10.11
C PHE A 114 -13.15 16.23 -10.62
N CYS A 115 -12.77 16.05 -11.86
CA CYS A 115 -11.57 16.63 -12.47
C CYS A 115 -11.87 17.65 -13.59
N GLY A 116 -13.15 17.90 -13.88
CA GLY A 116 -13.56 18.86 -14.91
C GLY A 116 -14.41 18.22 -16.02
N SER A 117 -14.43 18.85 -17.20
CA SER A 117 -15.30 18.45 -18.32
C SER A 117 -15.04 17.05 -18.88
N GLY A 118 -13.83 16.53 -18.74
CA GLY A 118 -13.46 15.18 -19.19
C GLY A 118 -13.67 14.07 -18.16
N HIS A 119 -14.19 14.39 -16.98
CA HIS A 119 -14.34 13.44 -15.87
C HIS A 119 -15.08 12.15 -16.26
N THR A 120 -16.21 12.29 -16.92
CA THR A 120 -17.05 11.13 -17.34
C THR A 120 -16.42 10.29 -18.46
N ALA A 121 -15.44 10.83 -19.16
CA ALA A 121 -14.72 10.13 -20.23
C ALA A 121 -13.47 9.38 -19.72
N MET A 122 -13.06 9.60 -18.47
CA MET A 122 -11.91 8.91 -17.86
C MET A 122 -12.31 7.51 -17.40
N LEU A 123 -12.31 6.60 -18.35
CA LEU A 123 -12.66 5.19 -18.17
C LEU A 123 -11.54 4.29 -18.65
N ALA A 124 -11.34 3.19 -17.98
CA ALA A 124 -10.48 2.10 -18.39
C ALA A 124 -11.01 0.77 -17.81
N LYS A 125 -10.31 -0.33 -18.04
CA LYS A 125 -10.67 -1.65 -17.56
C LYS A 125 -9.49 -2.30 -16.85
N VAL A 126 -9.81 -3.11 -15.85
CA VAL A 126 -8.86 -4.04 -15.25
C VAL A 126 -9.34 -5.45 -15.55
N ILE A 127 -8.52 -6.21 -16.23
CA ILE A 127 -8.76 -7.61 -16.59
C ILE A 127 -8.00 -8.48 -15.58
N VAL A 128 -8.72 -9.30 -14.86
CA VAL A 128 -8.13 -10.30 -13.97
C VAL A 128 -8.17 -11.64 -14.68
N ASP A 129 -7.00 -12.12 -15.05
CA ASP A 129 -6.81 -13.42 -15.70
C ASP A 129 -6.83 -14.55 -14.65
N GLU A 130 -7.22 -15.78 -15.05
CA GLU A 130 -7.23 -16.97 -14.19
C GLU A 130 -5.83 -17.37 -13.69
#